data_b7e48f1ff7f8fa7976257a06ee1d1ba4
#
_entry.id   b7e48f1ff7f8fa7976257a06ee1d1ba4
#
_cell.length_a   1.000
_cell.length_b   1.000
_cell.length_c   1.000
_cell.angle_alpha   90.00
_cell.angle_beta   90.00
_cell.angle_gamma   90.00
#
_symmetry.space_group_name_H-M   'P 1'
#
loop_
_entity.id
_entity.type
_entity.pdbx_description
1 polymer ?
#
loop_
_entity_poly.entity_id
_entity_poly.type
_entity_poly.pdbx_seq_one_letter_code
_entity_poly.pdbx_strand_id
1 'polypeptide(L)'
;MAGTLYLVGTPIGNLNDLSPRAIDTLKNVDFIAAEDTRVTLKLLNHFGIRRPLISYYEHNKVESAAVIIPRLLGGESCALVSDAGMPAISDPGEELVRLCGEHGITVSAAPGPSAVITALAMSGLPTQRFTFEGFLSTSNKSRKEHLETLRHEHRTIVLYEAPHKLAETLGDLYDVLGDRDIALGRELTKLHEEIVRTTIGAALEKYRAERPRGEFVLVIRGAPAEKGPRLPLEDALALVEEYRAGGMKLKDAARRAAAETGRSRNDLYHAALVREKESGAEE
;
A
#
# COMPACT_ATOMS: atom_id res chain seq x y z
N MET A 1 25.18 19.05 19.46
CA MET A 1 24.69 17.89 18.69
C MET A 1 23.49 18.37 17.90
N ALA A 2 23.31 17.89 16.67
CA ALA A 2 22.10 18.20 15.92
C ALA A 2 20.85 17.68 16.65
N GLY A 3 19.74 18.35 16.45
CA GLY A 3 18.43 17.94 16.96
C GLY A 3 17.87 16.74 16.20
N THR A 4 16.60 16.43 16.41
CA THR A 4 15.93 15.28 15.81
C THR A 4 14.66 15.72 15.06
N LEU A 5 14.47 15.22 13.84
CA LEU A 5 13.19 15.28 13.14
C LEU A 5 12.34 14.08 13.55
N TYR A 6 11.13 14.31 14.08
CA TYR A 6 10.16 13.28 14.41
C TYR A 6 9.03 13.27 13.40
N LEU A 7 8.81 12.15 12.71
CA LEU A 7 7.62 11.92 11.90
C LEU A 7 6.51 11.45 12.85
N VAL A 8 5.44 12.23 12.98
CA VAL A 8 4.38 11.92 13.95
C VAL A 8 3.08 11.64 13.22
N GLY A 9 2.60 10.39 13.35
CA GLY A 9 1.31 10.00 12.78
C GLY A 9 0.16 10.65 13.53
N THR A 10 -0.76 11.25 12.78
CA THR A 10 -1.96 11.92 13.28
C THR A 10 -3.22 11.08 13.06
N PRO A 11 -4.33 11.35 13.76
CA PRO A 11 -5.59 10.63 13.55
C PRO A 11 -6.13 10.75 12.12
N ILE A 12 -6.70 9.68 11.60
CA ILE A 12 -7.34 9.65 10.28
C ILE A 12 -8.87 9.84 10.36
N GLY A 13 -9.39 10.15 11.55
CA GLY A 13 -10.83 10.35 11.75
C GLY A 13 -11.26 10.28 13.21
N ASN A 14 -10.50 9.58 14.06
CA ASN A 14 -10.79 9.44 15.48
C ASN A 14 -9.64 9.97 16.33
N LEU A 15 -9.87 11.01 17.10
CA LEU A 15 -8.84 11.64 17.93
C LEU A 15 -8.23 10.68 18.97
N ASN A 16 -8.96 9.64 19.39
CA ASN A 16 -8.46 8.62 20.32
C ASN A 16 -7.37 7.72 19.71
N ASP A 17 -7.18 7.77 18.41
CA ASP A 17 -6.11 7.00 17.73
C ASP A 17 -4.74 7.69 17.85
N LEU A 18 -4.66 8.91 18.38
CA LEU A 18 -3.37 9.55 18.65
C LEU A 18 -2.69 8.86 19.83
N SER A 19 -1.54 8.23 19.57
CA SER A 19 -0.84 7.46 20.60
C SER A 19 -0.28 8.35 21.70
N PRO A 20 -0.16 7.85 22.96
CA PRO A 20 0.47 8.59 24.06
C PRO A 20 1.88 9.08 23.67
N ARG A 21 2.67 8.26 22.95
CA ARG A 21 4.00 8.65 22.48
C ARG A 21 3.96 9.79 21.47
N ALA A 22 2.99 9.82 20.56
CA ALA A 22 2.80 10.94 19.65
C ALA A 22 2.47 12.23 20.41
N ILE A 23 1.57 12.16 21.41
CA ILE A 23 1.24 13.29 22.30
C ILE A 23 2.50 13.79 23.01
N ASP A 24 3.26 12.89 23.61
CA ASP A 24 4.49 13.25 24.34
C ASP A 24 5.56 13.86 23.40
N THR A 25 5.71 13.30 22.20
CA THR A 25 6.60 13.86 21.19
C THR A 25 6.20 15.28 20.84
N LEU A 26 4.92 15.51 20.50
CA LEU A 26 4.39 16.83 20.16
C LEU A 26 4.52 17.85 21.33
N LYS A 27 4.46 17.38 22.58
CA LYS A 27 4.67 18.23 23.77
C LYS A 27 6.13 18.63 23.98
N ASN A 28 7.08 17.82 23.53
CA ASN A 28 8.49 17.99 23.89
C ASN A 28 9.37 18.54 22.79
N VAL A 29 8.94 18.56 21.52
CA VAL A 29 9.70 19.19 20.43
C VAL A 29 9.71 20.72 20.56
N ASP A 30 10.71 21.37 19.97
CA ASP A 30 10.82 22.83 20.01
C ASP A 30 9.82 23.50 19.08
N PHE A 31 9.50 22.86 17.94
CA PHE A 31 8.49 23.34 16.99
C PHE A 31 7.90 22.19 16.17
N ILE A 32 6.79 22.47 15.48
CA ILE A 32 6.07 21.51 14.66
C ILE A 32 5.98 22.04 13.23
N ALA A 33 6.40 21.24 12.25
CA ALA A 33 6.15 21.46 10.83
C ALA A 33 4.85 20.76 10.44
N ALA A 34 3.90 21.51 9.90
CA ALA A 34 2.53 21.07 9.65
C ALA A 34 2.12 21.37 8.21
N GLU A 35 1.41 20.43 7.58
CA GLU A 35 0.84 20.59 6.24
C GLU A 35 -0.18 21.72 6.23
N ASP A 36 -1.26 21.61 7.00
CA ASP A 36 -2.17 22.71 7.30
C ASP A 36 -2.10 23.07 8.80
N THR A 37 -1.52 24.23 9.10
CA THR A 37 -1.38 24.71 10.49
C THR A 37 -2.71 24.91 11.20
N ARG A 38 -3.81 25.14 10.46
CA ARG A 38 -5.16 25.33 11.02
C ARG A 38 -5.75 23.99 11.49
N VAL A 39 -5.52 22.92 10.73
CA VAL A 39 -5.94 21.56 11.08
C VAL A 39 -5.11 21.08 12.28
N THR A 40 -3.80 21.21 12.19
CA THR A 40 -2.88 20.86 13.27
C THR A 40 -3.18 21.63 14.56
N LEU A 41 -3.49 22.91 14.50
CA LEU A 41 -3.82 23.71 15.68
C LEU A 41 -5.06 23.18 16.40
N LYS A 42 -6.08 22.70 15.68
CA LYS A 42 -7.27 22.07 16.29
C LYS A 42 -6.89 20.81 17.06
N LEU A 43 -6.04 19.96 16.45
CA LEU A 43 -5.52 18.75 17.10
C LEU A 43 -4.74 19.09 18.38
N LEU A 44 -3.78 20.02 18.28
CA LEU A 44 -2.95 20.45 19.41
C LEU A 44 -3.79 21.02 20.55
N ASN A 45 -4.78 21.86 20.24
CA ASN A 45 -5.69 22.46 21.23
C ASN A 45 -6.50 21.39 21.97
N HIS A 46 -6.97 20.34 21.26
CA HIS A 46 -7.70 19.23 21.88
C HIS A 46 -6.86 18.52 22.94
N PHE A 47 -5.56 18.34 22.72
CA PHE A 47 -4.64 17.69 23.66
C PHE A 47 -3.89 18.67 24.59
N GLY A 48 -4.25 19.95 24.58
CA GLY A 48 -3.63 20.97 25.43
C GLY A 48 -2.15 21.23 25.10
N ILE A 49 -1.74 21.02 23.85
CA ILE A 49 -0.36 21.20 23.37
C ILE A 49 -0.19 22.60 22.80
N ARG A 50 0.88 23.28 23.22
CA ARG A 50 1.24 24.62 22.73
C ARG A 50 2.68 24.60 22.24
N ARG A 51 2.89 24.61 20.92
CA ARG A 51 4.19 24.65 20.26
C ARG A 51 4.15 25.57 19.05
N PRO A 52 5.27 26.24 18.71
CA PRO A 52 5.36 27.02 17.48
C PRO A 52 5.08 26.13 16.27
N LEU A 53 4.32 26.64 15.30
CA LEU A 53 4.01 25.96 14.05
C LEU A 53 4.76 26.60 12.89
N ILE A 54 5.31 25.80 12.00
CA ILE A 54 5.83 26.18 10.68
C ILE A 54 4.97 25.45 9.64
N SER A 55 4.51 26.18 8.63
CA SER A 55 3.80 25.57 7.51
C SER A 55 4.79 24.83 6.62
N TYR A 56 4.48 23.56 6.28
CA TYR A 56 5.28 22.70 5.41
C TYR A 56 4.37 21.90 4.50
N TYR A 57 4.09 22.39 3.28
CA TYR A 57 3.22 21.76 2.29
C TYR A 57 3.89 21.75 0.91
N GLU A 58 3.30 21.08 -0.06
CA GLU A 58 3.93 20.77 -1.35
C GLU A 58 4.52 22.01 -2.06
N HIS A 59 3.82 23.16 -2.02
CA HIS A 59 4.26 24.35 -2.75
C HIS A 59 5.28 25.23 -2.00
N ASN A 60 5.49 25.00 -0.68
CA ASN A 60 6.48 25.76 0.09
C ASN A 60 7.61 24.90 0.68
N LYS A 61 7.66 23.61 0.37
CA LYS A 61 8.56 22.63 0.98
C LYS A 61 10.04 23.03 0.92
N VAL A 62 10.48 23.65 -0.19
CA VAL A 62 11.88 24.10 -0.36
C VAL A 62 12.20 25.27 0.58
N GLU A 63 11.33 26.27 0.61
CA GLU A 63 11.49 27.45 1.46
C GLU A 63 11.41 27.08 2.94
N SER A 64 10.46 26.23 3.30
CA SER A 64 10.30 25.77 4.68
C SER A 64 11.44 24.87 5.13
N ALA A 65 11.97 23.99 4.26
CA ALA A 65 13.15 23.19 4.56
C ALA A 65 14.39 24.06 4.81
N ALA A 66 14.56 25.17 4.07
CA ALA A 66 15.63 26.14 4.28
C ALA A 66 15.57 26.81 5.68
N VAL A 67 14.42 26.82 6.33
CA VAL A 67 14.24 27.29 7.71
C VAL A 67 14.41 26.15 8.71
N ILE A 68 13.86 24.97 8.43
CA ILE A 68 13.84 23.83 9.36
C ILE A 68 15.23 23.20 9.53
N ILE A 69 15.97 22.96 8.46
CA ILE A 69 17.27 22.29 8.50
C ILE A 69 18.29 23.04 9.37
N PRO A 70 18.50 24.37 9.22
CA PRO A 70 19.42 25.12 10.10
C PRO A 70 19.02 25.02 11.59
N ARG A 71 17.75 25.04 11.93
CA ARG A 71 17.27 24.92 13.32
C ARG A 71 17.59 23.55 13.89
N LEU A 72 17.36 22.48 13.11
CA LEU A 72 17.72 21.10 13.49
C LEU A 72 19.24 20.96 13.67
N LEU A 73 20.05 21.56 12.78
CA LEU A 73 21.51 21.59 12.92
C LEU A 73 21.97 22.37 14.16
N GLY A 74 21.20 23.41 14.54
CA GLY A 74 21.40 24.17 15.77
C GLY A 74 21.04 23.43 17.06
N GLY A 75 20.48 22.22 16.98
CA GLY A 75 20.15 21.38 18.12
C GLY A 75 18.66 21.41 18.52
N GLU A 76 17.82 22.19 17.83
CA GLU A 76 16.37 22.14 18.05
C GLU A 76 15.76 20.86 17.49
N SER A 77 14.66 20.40 18.08
CA SER A 77 13.87 19.25 17.63
C SER A 77 12.60 19.70 16.92
N CYS A 78 12.21 18.97 15.89
CA CYS A 78 11.01 19.25 15.10
C CYS A 78 10.12 18.00 15.00
N ALA A 79 8.80 18.16 15.11
CA ALA A 79 7.84 17.16 14.67
C ALA A 79 7.27 17.55 13.29
N LEU A 80 7.30 16.64 12.34
CA LEU A 80 6.56 16.75 11.08
C LEU A 80 5.24 16.02 11.21
N VAL A 81 4.14 16.69 10.88
CA VAL A 81 2.78 16.14 10.85
C VAL A 81 2.10 16.46 9.54
N SER A 82 1.25 15.55 9.05
CA SER A 82 0.27 15.78 8.00
C SER A 82 -1.13 16.01 8.59
N ASP A 83 -2.08 16.35 7.74
CA ASP A 83 -3.47 16.57 8.15
C ASP A 83 -4.11 15.30 8.69
N ALA A 84 -3.74 14.12 8.15
CA ALA A 84 -4.25 12.83 8.59
C ALA A 84 -3.26 11.69 8.28
N GLY A 85 -2.96 10.85 9.24
CA GLY A 85 -2.12 9.66 9.07
C GLY A 85 -0.62 9.94 9.24
N MET A 86 0.20 9.11 8.60
CA MET A 86 1.67 9.23 8.66
C MET A 86 2.17 10.25 7.63
N PRO A 87 2.93 11.28 8.04
CA PRO A 87 3.52 12.23 7.10
C PRO A 87 4.51 11.54 6.14
N ALA A 88 4.78 12.17 5.01
CA ALA A 88 5.65 11.67 3.94
C ALA A 88 5.11 10.45 3.16
N ILE A 89 3.86 10.04 3.37
CA ILE A 89 3.20 8.97 2.60
C ILE A 89 1.95 9.57 1.93
N SER A 90 2.03 9.89 0.65
CA SER A 90 1.08 10.71 -0.11
C SER A 90 0.91 12.15 0.38
N ASP A 91 1.73 12.56 1.33
CA ASP A 91 1.76 13.87 1.96
C ASP A 91 3.18 14.45 1.87
N PRO A 92 3.37 15.77 2.06
CA PRO A 92 4.69 16.38 2.08
C PRO A 92 5.57 15.80 3.20
N GLY A 93 6.87 15.63 2.93
CA GLY A 93 7.82 15.19 3.97
C GLY A 93 9.01 14.37 3.45
N GLU A 94 8.86 13.64 2.36
CA GLU A 94 9.92 12.79 1.78
C GLU A 94 11.22 13.60 1.58
N GLU A 95 11.12 14.77 0.99
CA GLU A 95 12.28 15.64 0.73
C GLU A 95 12.94 16.12 2.02
N LEU A 96 12.15 16.47 3.06
CA LEU A 96 12.70 16.89 4.34
C LEU A 96 13.46 15.76 5.03
N VAL A 97 12.93 14.51 4.96
CA VAL A 97 13.60 13.31 5.46
C VAL A 97 14.92 13.07 4.72
N ARG A 98 14.91 13.20 3.39
CA ARG A 98 16.12 13.07 2.55
C ARG A 98 17.17 14.11 2.93
N LEU A 99 16.78 15.37 3.06
CA LEU A 99 17.67 16.45 3.48
C LEU A 99 18.24 16.24 4.89
N CYS A 100 17.44 15.75 5.84
CA CYS A 100 17.94 15.37 7.16
C CYS A 100 19.03 14.30 7.06
N GLY A 101 18.82 13.28 6.23
CA GLY A 101 19.83 12.24 5.98
C GLY A 101 21.14 12.81 5.40
N GLU A 102 21.05 13.69 4.42
CA GLU A 102 22.22 14.36 3.81
C GLU A 102 23.03 15.22 4.80
N HIS A 103 22.37 15.79 5.80
CA HIS A 103 22.99 16.63 6.82
C HIS A 103 23.34 15.87 8.12
N GLY A 104 23.16 14.55 8.17
CA GLY A 104 23.42 13.75 9.36
C GLY A 104 22.49 14.06 10.54
N ILE A 105 21.29 14.60 10.27
CA ILE A 105 20.26 14.87 11.27
C ILE A 105 19.50 13.58 11.54
N THR A 106 19.33 13.23 12.81
CA THR A 106 18.57 12.04 13.21
C THR A 106 17.10 12.20 12.84
N VAL A 107 16.55 11.19 12.16
CA VAL A 107 15.11 11.06 11.91
C VAL A 107 14.55 9.92 12.74
N SER A 108 13.47 10.18 13.48
CA SER A 108 12.76 9.19 14.28
C SER A 108 11.26 9.24 13.96
N ALA A 109 10.48 8.25 14.42
CA ALA A 109 9.04 8.25 14.19
C ALA A 109 8.26 7.92 15.46
N ALA A 110 7.17 8.63 15.68
CA ALA A 110 6.06 8.21 16.52
C ALA A 110 4.97 7.64 15.59
N PRO A 111 4.96 6.31 15.32
CA PRO A 111 4.02 5.71 14.39
C PRO A 111 2.58 5.90 14.87
N GLY A 112 1.70 6.05 13.89
CA GLY A 112 0.30 6.31 14.14
C GLY A 112 -0.61 5.67 13.09
N PRO A 113 -1.86 6.12 13.01
CA PRO A 113 -2.85 5.61 12.07
C PRO A 113 -2.39 5.69 10.62
N SER A 114 -2.85 4.74 9.81
CA SER A 114 -2.60 4.70 8.37
C SER A 114 -3.83 4.15 7.67
N ALA A 115 -4.48 4.94 6.83
CA ALA A 115 -5.66 4.53 6.10
C ALA A 115 -5.37 3.35 5.15
N VAL A 116 -4.18 3.34 4.51
CA VAL A 116 -3.69 2.24 3.64
C VAL A 116 -3.69 0.92 4.40
N ILE A 117 -2.98 0.88 5.52
CA ILE A 117 -2.78 -0.36 6.29
C ILE A 117 -4.10 -0.80 6.95
N THR A 118 -4.88 0.15 7.45
CA THR A 118 -6.20 -0.14 8.05
C THR A 118 -7.15 -0.75 7.02
N ALA A 119 -7.30 -0.12 5.86
CA ALA A 119 -8.14 -0.65 4.78
C ALA A 119 -7.66 -2.02 4.29
N LEU A 120 -6.35 -2.18 4.08
CA LEU A 120 -5.76 -3.44 3.64
C LEU A 120 -6.05 -4.57 4.63
N ALA A 121 -5.84 -4.33 5.93
CA ALA A 121 -6.13 -5.30 6.99
C ALA A 121 -7.61 -5.69 7.05
N MET A 122 -8.50 -4.72 6.81
CA MET A 122 -9.96 -4.92 6.83
C MET A 122 -10.51 -5.46 5.50
N SER A 123 -9.75 -5.47 4.41
CA SER A 123 -10.24 -5.78 3.06
C SER A 123 -10.68 -7.24 2.88
N GLY A 124 -10.01 -8.19 3.54
CA GLY A 124 -10.14 -9.63 3.29
C GLY A 124 -9.40 -10.10 2.03
N LEU A 125 -8.61 -9.24 1.39
CA LEU A 125 -7.75 -9.57 0.26
C LEU A 125 -6.33 -9.96 0.73
N PRO A 126 -5.49 -10.57 -0.12
CA PRO A 126 -4.12 -10.95 0.26
C PRO A 126 -3.30 -9.73 0.73
N THR A 127 -2.70 -9.83 1.92
CA THR A 127 -1.97 -8.72 2.55
C THR A 127 -0.45 -8.89 2.53
N GLN A 128 0.06 -10.08 2.18
CA GLN A 128 1.50 -10.39 2.25
C GLN A 128 2.34 -9.52 1.31
N ARG A 129 1.80 -9.19 0.15
CA ARG A 129 2.44 -8.34 -0.85
C ARG A 129 1.39 -7.41 -1.43
N PHE A 130 1.64 -6.11 -1.37
CA PHE A 130 0.76 -5.09 -1.92
C PHE A 130 1.58 -3.95 -2.52
N THR A 131 0.94 -3.15 -3.34
CA THR A 131 1.45 -1.88 -3.85
C THR A 131 0.50 -0.77 -3.46
N PHE A 132 1.05 0.38 -3.10
CA PHE A 132 0.30 1.58 -2.78
C PHE A 132 0.56 2.63 -3.85
N GLU A 133 -0.48 3.03 -4.55
CA GLU A 133 -0.41 3.91 -5.72
C GLU A 133 -0.87 5.35 -5.42
N GLY A 134 -1.28 5.61 -4.15
CA GLY A 134 -1.76 6.93 -3.76
C GLY A 134 -3.03 7.36 -4.50
N PHE A 135 -3.11 8.64 -4.86
CA PHE A 135 -4.18 9.18 -5.70
C PHE A 135 -3.80 9.10 -7.19
N LEU A 136 -4.74 8.64 -8.00
CA LEU A 136 -4.55 8.66 -9.44
C LEU A 136 -4.57 10.09 -9.99
N SER A 137 -3.82 10.32 -11.09
CA SER A 137 -3.76 11.62 -11.74
C SER A 137 -5.14 12.14 -12.15
N THR A 138 -5.35 13.44 -12.03
CA THR A 138 -6.56 14.11 -12.55
C THR A 138 -6.57 14.20 -14.08
N SER A 139 -5.40 14.09 -14.72
CA SER A 139 -5.28 14.03 -16.18
C SER A 139 -5.68 12.65 -16.67
N ASN A 140 -6.70 12.56 -17.54
CA ASN A 140 -7.18 11.30 -18.10
C ASN A 140 -6.07 10.48 -18.77
N LYS A 141 -5.16 11.14 -19.50
CA LYS A 141 -4.05 10.47 -20.18
C LYS A 141 -3.10 9.83 -19.17
N SER A 142 -2.58 10.61 -18.23
CA SER A 142 -1.64 10.12 -17.22
C SER A 142 -2.27 9.07 -16.31
N ARG A 143 -3.58 9.20 -15.99
CA ARG A 143 -4.32 8.21 -15.20
C ARG A 143 -4.42 6.88 -15.92
N LYS A 144 -4.77 6.88 -17.21
CA LYS A 144 -4.84 5.65 -18.01
C LYS A 144 -3.47 5.01 -18.20
N GLU A 145 -2.43 5.80 -18.49
CA GLU A 145 -1.06 5.31 -18.58
C GLU A 145 -0.63 4.64 -17.26
N HIS A 146 -0.92 5.25 -16.11
CA HIS A 146 -0.64 4.66 -14.80
C HIS A 146 -1.41 3.33 -14.60
N LEU A 147 -2.72 3.32 -14.87
CA LEU A 147 -3.55 2.11 -14.72
C LEU A 147 -3.08 0.98 -15.63
N GLU A 148 -2.62 1.28 -16.86
CA GLU A 148 -2.05 0.26 -17.75
C GLU A 148 -0.83 -0.44 -17.15
N THR A 149 0.01 0.26 -16.37
CA THR A 149 1.14 -0.38 -15.66
C THR A 149 0.67 -1.40 -14.62
N LEU A 150 -0.55 -1.25 -14.10
CA LEU A 150 -1.15 -2.12 -13.08
C LEU A 150 -1.95 -3.29 -13.67
N ARG A 151 -2.12 -3.35 -14.99
CA ARG A 151 -2.88 -4.41 -15.68
C ARG A 151 -2.44 -5.82 -15.29
N HIS A 152 -1.15 -6.05 -15.17
CA HIS A 152 -0.54 -7.33 -14.82
C HIS A 152 0.02 -7.37 -13.39
N GLU A 153 -0.31 -6.38 -12.55
CA GLU A 153 0.14 -6.39 -11.16
C GLU A 153 -0.54 -7.52 -10.38
N HIS A 154 0.26 -8.45 -9.85
CA HIS A 154 -0.21 -9.63 -9.10
C HIS A 154 -0.37 -9.38 -7.60
N ARG A 155 0.25 -8.30 -7.08
CA ARG A 155 0.09 -7.89 -5.69
C ARG A 155 -1.26 -7.21 -5.50
N THR A 156 -1.75 -7.18 -4.27
CA THR A 156 -2.92 -6.35 -3.93
C THR A 156 -2.58 -4.89 -4.17
N ILE A 157 -3.46 -4.16 -4.86
CA ILE A 157 -3.30 -2.74 -5.21
C ILE A 157 -4.11 -1.91 -4.23
N VAL A 158 -3.53 -0.85 -3.68
CA VAL A 158 -4.23 0.07 -2.78
C VAL A 158 -4.16 1.48 -3.35
N LEU A 159 -5.33 2.14 -3.45
CA LEU A 159 -5.50 3.49 -3.96
C LEU A 159 -6.26 4.36 -2.96
N TYR A 160 -5.99 5.64 -2.94
CA TYR A 160 -6.87 6.64 -2.35
C TYR A 160 -7.80 7.23 -3.40
N GLU A 161 -9.03 7.55 -3.01
CA GLU A 161 -9.95 8.21 -3.93
C GLU A 161 -10.90 9.19 -3.22
N ALA A 162 -11.11 10.31 -3.88
CA ALA A 162 -12.08 11.31 -3.45
C ALA A 162 -13.51 10.91 -3.90
N PRO A 163 -14.55 11.22 -3.11
CA PRO A 163 -15.91 10.77 -3.40
C PRO A 163 -16.43 11.22 -4.77
N HIS A 164 -16.08 12.43 -5.19
CA HIS A 164 -16.57 13.00 -6.45
C HIS A 164 -15.93 12.36 -7.70
N LYS A 165 -14.82 11.61 -7.55
CA LYS A 165 -14.13 10.90 -8.64
C LYS A 165 -14.39 9.40 -8.63
N LEU A 166 -14.94 8.86 -7.55
CA LEU A 166 -15.02 7.42 -7.32
C LEU A 166 -15.66 6.66 -8.50
N ALA A 167 -16.79 7.14 -9.03
CA ALA A 167 -17.47 6.46 -10.14
C ALA A 167 -16.66 6.48 -11.44
N GLU A 168 -15.96 7.58 -11.73
CA GLU A 168 -15.06 7.70 -12.89
C GLU A 168 -13.87 6.73 -12.75
N THR A 169 -13.24 6.75 -11.59
CA THR A 169 -12.09 5.87 -11.28
C THR A 169 -12.47 4.39 -11.33
N LEU A 170 -13.64 4.00 -10.80
CA LEU A 170 -14.14 2.63 -10.91
C LEU A 170 -14.38 2.21 -12.37
N GLY A 171 -14.84 3.14 -13.23
CA GLY A 171 -14.96 2.90 -14.66
C GLY A 171 -13.63 2.63 -15.33
N ASP A 172 -12.63 3.49 -15.10
CA ASP A 172 -11.29 3.30 -15.66
C ASP A 172 -10.62 2.02 -15.13
N LEU A 173 -10.82 1.69 -13.84
CA LEU A 173 -10.34 0.43 -13.25
C LEU A 173 -10.99 -0.79 -13.92
N TYR A 174 -12.31 -0.74 -14.17
CA TYR A 174 -13.03 -1.82 -14.85
C TYR A 174 -12.52 -2.03 -16.28
N ASP A 175 -12.32 -0.95 -17.03
CA ASP A 175 -11.84 -0.98 -18.42
C ASP A 175 -10.42 -1.55 -18.52
N VAL A 176 -9.54 -1.23 -17.57
CA VAL A 176 -8.13 -1.63 -17.62
C VAL A 176 -7.87 -2.95 -16.90
N LEU A 177 -8.40 -3.13 -15.69
CA LEU A 177 -8.10 -4.28 -14.84
C LEU A 177 -9.13 -5.40 -14.99
N GLY A 178 -10.31 -5.12 -15.57
CA GLY A 178 -11.44 -6.04 -15.60
C GLY A 178 -12.20 -6.11 -14.27
N ASP A 179 -13.11 -7.05 -14.15
CA ASP A 179 -13.98 -7.19 -12.97
C ASP A 179 -13.29 -7.97 -11.84
N ARG A 180 -12.30 -7.32 -11.20
CA ARG A 180 -11.60 -7.91 -10.04
C ARG A 180 -12.36 -7.68 -8.74
N ASP A 181 -12.08 -8.52 -7.74
CA ASP A 181 -12.52 -8.27 -6.37
C ASP A 181 -11.93 -6.95 -5.85
N ILE A 182 -12.77 -6.17 -5.17
CA ILE A 182 -12.41 -4.91 -4.55
C ILE A 182 -13.03 -4.81 -3.15
N ALA A 183 -12.30 -4.20 -2.23
CA ALA A 183 -12.83 -3.72 -0.97
C ALA A 183 -12.71 -2.19 -0.93
N LEU A 184 -13.82 -1.51 -0.66
CA LEU A 184 -13.87 -0.07 -0.52
C LEU A 184 -13.96 0.26 0.98
N GLY A 185 -12.89 0.80 1.56
CA GLY A 185 -12.88 1.37 2.90
C GLY A 185 -13.36 2.82 2.84
N ARG A 186 -14.46 3.12 3.50
CA ARG A 186 -15.06 4.46 3.52
C ARG A 186 -15.06 5.00 4.94
N GLU A 187 -14.67 6.28 5.10
CA GLU A 187 -14.74 7.00 6.39
C GLU A 187 -14.12 6.21 7.55
N LEU A 188 -12.95 5.59 7.30
CA LEU A 188 -12.25 4.75 8.28
C LEU A 188 -12.04 5.48 9.59
N THR A 189 -12.28 4.80 10.71
CA THR A 189 -12.23 5.29 12.09
C THR A 189 -13.28 6.34 12.47
N LYS A 190 -14.08 6.83 11.50
CA LYS A 190 -15.13 7.83 11.73
C LYS A 190 -16.47 7.16 12.08
N LEU A 191 -17.47 7.98 12.47
CA LEU A 191 -18.80 7.50 12.84
C LEU A 191 -19.50 6.65 11.76
N HIS A 192 -19.21 6.93 10.50
CA HIS A 192 -19.82 6.25 9.35
C HIS A 192 -18.83 5.34 8.63
N GLU A 193 -17.93 4.72 9.40
CA GLU A 193 -16.99 3.72 8.87
C GLU A 193 -17.74 2.57 8.19
N GLU A 194 -17.31 2.25 6.97
CA GLU A 194 -17.88 1.15 6.18
C GLU A 194 -16.79 0.45 5.37
N ILE A 195 -16.88 -0.89 5.28
CA ILE A 195 -16.08 -1.70 4.35
C ILE A 195 -17.03 -2.46 3.44
N VAL A 196 -17.07 -2.08 2.17
CA VAL A 196 -17.83 -2.77 1.12
C VAL A 196 -16.91 -3.70 0.36
N ARG A 197 -17.18 -5.00 0.41
CA ARG A 197 -16.45 -6.02 -0.35
C ARG A 197 -17.32 -6.50 -1.49
N THR A 198 -16.82 -6.36 -2.72
CA THR A 198 -17.58 -6.61 -3.95
C THR A 198 -16.64 -6.81 -5.14
N THR A 199 -17.13 -6.67 -6.37
CA THR A 199 -16.32 -6.55 -7.59
C THR A 199 -16.30 -5.12 -8.10
N ILE A 200 -15.31 -4.78 -8.95
CA ILE A 200 -15.19 -3.44 -9.54
C ILE A 200 -16.47 -3.08 -10.30
N GLY A 201 -17.04 -4.01 -11.08
CA GLY A 201 -18.26 -3.80 -11.85
C GLY A 201 -19.46 -3.51 -10.96
N ALA A 202 -19.69 -4.31 -9.92
CA ALA A 202 -20.78 -4.09 -8.98
C ALA A 202 -20.62 -2.78 -8.18
N ALA A 203 -19.39 -2.42 -7.80
CA ALA A 203 -19.11 -1.13 -7.18
C ALA A 203 -19.43 0.04 -8.14
N LEU A 204 -19.03 -0.09 -9.42
CA LEU A 204 -19.30 0.91 -10.45
C LEU A 204 -20.79 1.16 -10.63
N GLU A 205 -21.61 0.10 -10.73
CA GLU A 205 -23.06 0.21 -10.83
C GLU A 205 -23.66 0.95 -9.63
N LYS A 206 -23.26 0.55 -8.41
CA LYS A 206 -23.70 1.19 -7.17
C LYS A 206 -23.39 2.70 -7.18
N TYR A 207 -22.14 3.07 -7.40
CA TYR A 207 -21.69 4.46 -7.24
C TYR A 207 -21.94 5.36 -8.48
N ARG A 208 -22.41 4.81 -9.59
CA ARG A 208 -23.05 5.60 -10.67
C ARG A 208 -24.46 6.06 -10.30
N ALA A 209 -25.20 5.23 -9.59
CA ALA A 209 -26.56 5.55 -9.15
C ALA A 209 -26.58 6.42 -7.88
N GLU A 210 -25.62 6.22 -6.98
CA GLU A 210 -25.54 6.93 -5.71
C GLU A 210 -24.41 7.97 -5.74
N ARG A 211 -24.65 9.14 -5.13
CA ARG A 211 -23.55 10.12 -4.91
C ARG A 211 -22.78 9.72 -3.65
N PRO A 212 -21.55 9.20 -3.77
CA PRO A 212 -20.77 8.83 -2.62
C PRO A 212 -20.34 10.05 -1.81
N ARG A 213 -20.22 9.87 -0.49
CA ARG A 213 -19.72 10.90 0.45
C ARG A 213 -18.61 10.31 1.28
N GLY A 214 -17.72 11.17 1.74
CA GLY A 214 -16.58 10.77 2.58
C GLY A 214 -15.38 10.34 1.75
N GLU A 215 -14.33 9.91 2.41
CA GLU A 215 -13.04 9.52 1.82
C GLU A 215 -12.99 8.02 1.61
N PHE A 216 -12.35 7.58 0.53
CA PHE A 216 -12.27 6.18 0.16
C PHE A 216 -10.84 5.68 0.06
N VAL A 217 -10.65 4.45 0.52
CA VAL A 217 -9.48 3.63 0.21
C VAL A 217 -9.95 2.42 -0.59
N LEU A 218 -9.43 2.26 -1.79
CA LEU A 218 -9.74 1.15 -2.68
C LEU A 218 -8.65 0.08 -2.53
N VAL A 219 -9.04 -1.11 -2.14
CA VAL A 219 -8.13 -2.27 -2.05
C VAL A 219 -8.58 -3.28 -3.10
N ILE A 220 -7.74 -3.51 -4.12
CA ILE A 220 -8.10 -4.26 -5.32
C ILE A 220 -7.26 -5.53 -5.37
N ARG A 221 -7.87 -6.68 -5.68
CA ARG A 221 -7.14 -7.92 -5.92
C ARG A 221 -6.18 -7.76 -7.09
N GLY A 222 -4.94 -8.20 -6.92
CA GLY A 222 -3.97 -8.30 -8.01
C GLY A 222 -4.44 -9.21 -9.15
N ALA A 223 -3.81 -9.08 -10.31
CA ALA A 223 -4.06 -9.98 -11.43
C ALA A 223 -3.88 -11.45 -10.99
N PRO A 224 -4.71 -12.38 -11.48
CA PRO A 224 -4.43 -13.79 -11.28
C PRO A 224 -3.06 -14.11 -11.87
N ALA A 225 -2.30 -14.99 -11.20
CA ALA A 225 -1.08 -15.50 -11.80
C ALA A 225 -1.44 -16.08 -13.17
N GLU A 226 -0.81 -15.62 -14.21
CA GLU A 226 -0.93 -16.26 -15.53
C GLU A 226 -0.48 -17.71 -15.34
N LYS A 227 -1.44 -18.58 -15.29
CA LYS A 227 -1.16 -20.00 -15.52
C LYS A 227 -0.87 -20.05 -17.01
N GLY A 228 0.38 -19.97 -17.41
CA GLY A 228 0.80 -20.28 -18.79
C GLY A 228 0.06 -21.53 -19.28
N PRO A 229 -0.08 -21.74 -20.58
CA PRO A 229 -0.78 -22.90 -21.09
C PRO A 229 -0.22 -24.13 -20.37
N ARG A 230 -1.07 -24.78 -19.55
CA ARG A 230 -0.67 -25.99 -18.85
C ARG A 230 -0.42 -27.03 -19.91
N LEU A 231 0.82 -27.45 -20.10
CA LEU A 231 1.12 -28.60 -20.92
C LEU A 231 0.25 -29.81 -20.48
N PRO A 232 -0.18 -30.67 -21.41
CA PRO A 232 -0.83 -31.92 -21.05
C PRO A 232 -0.06 -32.64 -19.93
N LEU A 233 -0.75 -33.40 -19.10
CA LEU A 233 -0.11 -34.06 -17.95
C LEU A 233 0.99 -35.02 -18.43
N GLU A 234 0.77 -35.67 -19.53
CA GLU A 234 1.73 -36.61 -20.12
C GLU A 234 3.01 -35.95 -20.57
N ASP A 235 2.92 -34.79 -21.26
CA ASP A 235 4.07 -34.03 -21.72
C ASP A 235 4.87 -33.46 -20.53
N ALA A 236 4.16 -33.04 -19.49
CA ALA A 236 4.80 -32.55 -18.28
C ALA A 236 5.49 -33.68 -17.47
N LEU A 237 4.93 -34.90 -17.48
CA LEU A 237 5.55 -36.08 -16.89
C LEU A 237 6.78 -36.52 -17.70
N ALA A 238 6.73 -36.46 -19.04
CA ALA A 238 7.89 -36.75 -19.88
C ALA A 238 9.09 -35.84 -19.53
N LEU A 239 8.86 -34.55 -19.26
CA LEU A 239 9.90 -33.65 -18.76
C LEU A 239 10.46 -34.07 -17.37
N VAL A 240 9.59 -34.55 -16.46
CA VAL A 240 10.03 -35.08 -15.18
C VAL A 240 10.95 -36.28 -15.37
N GLU A 241 10.61 -37.19 -16.27
CA GLU A 241 11.40 -38.39 -16.59
C GLU A 241 12.72 -38.01 -17.26
N GLU A 242 12.73 -37.05 -18.19
CA GLU A 242 13.95 -36.52 -18.81
C GLU A 242 14.91 -35.94 -17.76
N TYR A 243 14.43 -35.13 -16.82
CA TYR A 243 15.27 -34.59 -15.76
C TYR A 243 15.76 -35.66 -14.79
N ARG A 244 14.98 -36.72 -14.57
CA ARG A 244 15.43 -37.85 -13.77
C ARG A 244 16.51 -38.67 -14.49
N ALA A 245 16.35 -38.91 -15.75
CA ALA A 245 17.37 -39.57 -16.59
C ALA A 245 18.69 -38.77 -16.58
N GLY A 246 18.61 -37.45 -16.47
CA GLY A 246 19.73 -36.54 -16.25
C GLY A 246 20.31 -36.52 -14.83
N GLY A 247 19.87 -37.42 -13.94
CA GLY A 247 20.41 -37.57 -12.58
C GLY A 247 19.74 -36.70 -11.49
N MET A 248 18.66 -35.99 -11.80
CA MET A 248 17.93 -35.22 -10.78
C MET A 248 17.10 -36.13 -9.88
N LYS A 249 17.00 -35.77 -8.58
CA LYS A 249 16.05 -36.41 -7.67
C LYS A 249 14.61 -36.06 -8.10
N LEU A 250 13.66 -37.01 -7.93
CA LEU A 250 12.27 -36.84 -8.32
C LEU A 250 11.65 -35.52 -7.84
N LYS A 251 11.92 -35.13 -6.60
CA LYS A 251 11.42 -33.88 -6.00
C LYS A 251 11.90 -32.62 -6.74
N ASP A 252 13.13 -32.62 -7.20
CA ASP A 252 13.74 -31.49 -7.93
C ASP A 252 13.32 -31.49 -9.39
N ALA A 253 13.23 -32.66 -10.03
CA ALA A 253 12.70 -32.85 -11.36
C ALA A 253 11.23 -32.36 -11.47
N ALA A 254 10.37 -32.79 -10.54
CA ALA A 254 8.98 -32.34 -10.47
C ALA A 254 8.88 -30.82 -10.23
N ARG A 255 9.77 -30.22 -9.43
CA ARG A 255 9.81 -28.78 -9.21
C ARG A 255 10.19 -28.02 -10.49
N ARG A 256 11.17 -28.50 -11.22
CA ARG A 256 11.65 -27.89 -12.47
C ARG A 256 10.59 -28.01 -13.57
N ALA A 257 10.06 -29.19 -13.80
CA ALA A 257 8.99 -29.42 -14.75
C ALA A 257 7.74 -28.59 -14.43
N ALA A 258 7.38 -28.43 -13.14
CA ALA A 258 6.28 -27.56 -12.72
C ALA A 258 6.48 -26.10 -13.12
N ALA A 259 7.69 -25.58 -13.00
CA ALA A 259 8.01 -24.20 -13.39
C ALA A 259 7.90 -23.98 -14.91
N GLU A 260 8.24 -24.97 -15.72
CA GLU A 260 8.23 -24.88 -17.19
C GLU A 260 6.86 -25.19 -17.81
N THR A 261 6.04 -26.03 -17.14
CA THR A 261 4.77 -26.51 -17.66
C THR A 261 3.53 -25.85 -17.06
N GLY A 262 3.71 -24.94 -16.10
CA GLY A 262 2.60 -24.27 -15.38
C GLY A 262 1.77 -25.23 -14.51
N ARG A 263 2.21 -26.49 -14.31
CA ARG A 263 1.51 -27.49 -13.49
C ARG A 263 1.92 -27.42 -12.03
N SER A 264 1.08 -27.98 -11.15
CA SER A 264 1.40 -28.13 -9.73
C SER A 264 2.56 -29.12 -9.54
N ARG A 265 3.59 -28.71 -8.78
CA ARG A 265 4.69 -29.59 -8.39
C ARG A 265 4.19 -30.86 -7.69
N ASN A 266 3.18 -30.71 -6.82
CA ASN A 266 2.65 -31.85 -6.07
C ASN A 266 1.94 -32.84 -6.99
N ASP A 267 1.17 -32.36 -7.97
CA ASP A 267 0.48 -33.21 -8.93
C ASP A 267 1.48 -34.00 -9.79
N LEU A 268 2.53 -33.32 -10.30
CA LEU A 268 3.59 -33.97 -11.05
C LEU A 268 4.38 -34.99 -10.22
N TYR A 269 4.68 -34.65 -8.97
CA TYR A 269 5.39 -35.56 -8.06
C TYR A 269 4.57 -36.83 -7.77
N HIS A 270 3.28 -36.67 -7.45
CA HIS A 270 2.39 -37.83 -7.19
C HIS A 270 2.14 -38.66 -8.44
N ALA A 271 1.92 -38.03 -9.59
CA ALA A 271 1.71 -38.74 -10.84
C ALA A 271 2.96 -39.53 -11.28
N ALA A 272 4.15 -38.96 -11.10
CA ALA A 272 5.39 -39.66 -11.39
C ALA A 272 5.63 -40.83 -10.43
N LEU A 273 5.30 -40.71 -9.14
CA LEU A 273 5.37 -41.83 -8.19
C LEU A 273 4.42 -43.01 -8.54
N VAL A 274 3.23 -42.69 -9.06
CA VAL A 274 2.28 -43.71 -9.51
C VAL A 274 2.86 -44.48 -10.70
N ARG A 275 3.40 -43.77 -11.71
CA ARG A 275 4.05 -44.40 -12.88
C ARG A 275 5.23 -45.29 -12.48
N GLU A 276 6.08 -44.86 -11.51
CA GLU A 276 7.19 -45.69 -11.03
C GLU A 276 6.72 -47.00 -10.40
N LYS A 277 5.61 -46.96 -9.66
CA LYS A 277 5.03 -48.18 -9.05
C LYS A 277 4.44 -49.14 -10.07
N GLU A 278 3.82 -48.57 -11.13
CA GLU A 278 3.24 -49.39 -12.20
C GLU A 278 4.33 -50.03 -13.06
N SER A 279 5.40 -49.30 -13.40
CA SER A 279 6.51 -49.85 -14.17
C SER A 279 7.41 -50.82 -13.38
N GLY A 280 7.48 -50.72 -12.04
CA GLY A 280 8.21 -51.67 -11.17
C GLY A 280 7.39 -52.90 -10.73
N ALA A 281 6.11 -52.97 -11.12
CA ALA A 281 5.26 -54.12 -10.85
C ALA A 281 5.17 -55.10 -12.06
N GLU A 282 5.74 -54.73 -13.21
CA GLU A 282 5.80 -55.54 -14.43
C GLU A 282 7.15 -56.28 -14.62
N GLU A 283 8.13 -56.10 -13.72
CA GLU A 283 9.35 -56.89 -13.63
C GLU A 283 9.24 -57.96 -12.49
#